data_f4da001669023329831ead4f00930d89
#
_entry.id   f4da001669023329831ead4f00930d89
#
_cell.length_a   1.000
_cell.length_b   1.000
_cell.length_c   1.000
_cell.angle_alpha   90.00
_cell.angle_beta   90.00
_cell.angle_gamma   90.00
#
_symmetry.space_group_name_H-M   'P 1'
#
loop_
_entity.id
_entity.type
_entity.pdbx_description
1 polymer ?
#
loop_
_entity_poly.entity_id
_entity_poly.type
_entity_poly.pdbx_seq_one_letter_code
_entity_poly.pdbx_strand_id
1 'polypeptide(L)'
;NSDSPQYKASSILLDNKQLKYVGLYNGDNGTESQAFNTNFMFDTYIQRLGLTFSTSAQCTWYTNRRNLWNNGVPVSYIDQSGETHPFREEDKNNIQLQHLVEKYSATYFERTTVPFYMDINLKASKRIGKYLNLAFYVNRLLGIYPDYTLRGVLQRRTSESPYFGMEMNLTF
;
A
#
# COMPACT_ATOMS: atom_id res chain seq x y z
N ASN A 1 15.98 -0.38 -4.42
CA ASN A 1 16.49 0.93 -4.88
C ASN A 1 16.45 0.92 -6.39
N SER A 2 15.51 1.61 -7.01
CA SER A 2 15.57 1.82 -8.45
C SER A 2 16.33 3.14 -8.68
N ASP A 3 17.63 3.05 -8.94
CA ASP A 3 18.47 4.17 -9.38
C ASP A 3 18.13 4.62 -10.82
N SER A 4 16.97 4.18 -11.32
CA SER A 4 16.52 4.52 -12.67
C SER A 4 15.98 5.95 -12.69
N PRO A 5 16.48 6.80 -13.58
CA PRO A 5 16.00 8.16 -13.73
C PRO A 5 14.52 8.18 -14.09
N GLN A 6 13.79 9.15 -13.53
CA GLN A 6 12.36 9.33 -13.80
C GLN A 6 12.16 10.44 -14.80
N TYR A 7 11.44 10.14 -15.89
CA TYR A 7 11.05 11.09 -16.92
C TYR A 7 9.61 11.53 -16.67
N LYS A 8 9.39 12.86 -16.60
CA LYS A 8 8.04 13.43 -16.48
C LYS A 8 7.80 14.47 -17.56
N ALA A 9 6.82 14.20 -18.40
CA ALA A 9 6.39 15.15 -19.43
C ALA A 9 5.54 16.26 -18.78
N SER A 10 5.82 17.50 -19.14
CA SER A 10 5.09 18.67 -18.68
C SER A 10 4.93 19.69 -19.81
N SER A 11 3.94 20.57 -19.71
CA SER A 11 3.72 21.62 -20.67
C SER A 11 3.30 22.91 -19.97
N ILE A 12 3.64 24.04 -20.61
CA ILE A 12 3.21 25.38 -20.19
C ILE A 12 2.65 26.14 -21.39
N LEU A 13 1.63 26.94 -21.17
CA LEU A 13 1.12 27.88 -22.16
C LEU A 13 1.82 29.21 -21.96
N LEU A 14 2.60 29.64 -22.95
CA LEU A 14 3.29 30.92 -22.97
C LEU A 14 3.06 31.61 -24.33
N ASP A 15 2.66 32.86 -24.34
CA ASP A 15 2.39 33.65 -25.52
C ASP A 15 1.48 32.94 -26.56
N ASN A 16 0.40 32.29 -26.06
CA ASN A 16 -0.53 31.47 -26.82
C ASN A 16 0.10 30.24 -27.53
N LYS A 17 1.34 29.87 -27.13
CA LYS A 17 2.01 28.65 -27.59
C LYS A 17 2.11 27.66 -26.44
N GLN A 18 1.71 26.42 -26.70
CA GLN A 18 1.91 25.32 -25.75
C GLN A 18 3.33 24.79 -25.92
N LEU A 19 4.17 25.07 -24.95
CA LEU A 19 5.54 24.57 -24.90
C LEU A 19 5.55 23.26 -24.09
N LYS A 20 6.18 22.23 -24.65
CA LYS A 20 6.28 20.89 -24.03
C LYS A 20 7.72 20.61 -23.65
N TYR A 21 7.90 20.12 -22.43
CA TYR A 21 9.21 19.72 -21.90
C TYR A 21 9.11 18.35 -21.23
N VAL A 22 10.23 17.66 -21.18
CA VAL A 22 10.34 16.41 -20.40
C VAL A 22 11.43 16.61 -19.36
N GLY A 23 11.06 16.66 -18.08
CA GLY A 23 12.00 16.72 -16.96
C GLY A 23 12.57 15.35 -16.65
N LEU A 24 13.88 15.31 -16.36
CA LEU A 24 14.58 14.14 -15.91
C LEU A 24 14.97 14.35 -14.45
N TYR A 25 14.46 13.50 -13.54
CA TYR A 25 14.68 13.58 -12.10
C TYR A 25 15.48 12.38 -11.61
N ASN A 26 16.18 12.56 -10.49
CA ASN A 26 16.83 11.41 -9.82
C ASN A 26 15.78 10.40 -9.37
N GLY A 27 16.07 9.11 -9.54
CA GLY A 27 15.15 8.02 -9.25
C GLY A 27 15.15 7.54 -7.79
N ASP A 28 15.85 8.20 -6.88
CA ASP A 28 16.08 7.79 -5.50
C ASP A 28 14.93 8.07 -4.53
N ASN A 29 13.81 8.55 -5.05
CA ASN A 29 12.67 8.97 -4.26
C ASN A 29 11.76 7.79 -3.96
N GLY A 30 12.22 6.90 -3.14
CA GLY A 30 11.46 5.75 -2.73
C GLY A 30 10.38 6.07 -1.70
N THR A 31 9.64 5.04 -1.35
CA THR A 31 8.76 5.01 -0.18
C THR A 31 9.35 4.05 0.84
N GLU A 32 9.53 4.50 2.07
CA GLU A 32 9.80 3.62 3.20
C GLU A 32 8.48 3.09 3.72
N SER A 33 8.38 1.76 3.84
CA SER A 33 7.22 1.09 4.41
C SER A 33 7.66 0.07 5.45
N GLN A 34 6.99 0.04 6.59
CA GLN A 34 7.22 -0.90 7.68
C GLN A 34 5.88 -1.43 8.16
N ALA A 35 5.78 -2.74 8.35
CA ALA A 35 4.60 -3.37 8.93
C ALA A 35 5.04 -4.42 9.96
N PHE A 36 4.30 -4.49 11.06
CA PHE A 36 4.45 -5.56 12.05
C PHE A 36 3.14 -6.32 12.15
N ASN A 37 3.19 -7.60 11.75
CA ASN A 37 2.05 -8.51 11.73
C ASN A 37 2.38 -9.76 12.55
N THR A 38 1.36 -10.30 13.22
CA THR A 38 1.43 -11.60 13.89
C THR A 38 0.17 -12.41 13.58
N ASN A 39 0.36 -13.71 13.42
CA ASN A 39 -0.73 -14.66 13.22
C ASN A 39 -0.70 -15.66 14.37
N PHE A 40 -1.81 -15.80 15.06
CA PHE A 40 -2.03 -16.83 16.07
C PHE A 40 -2.97 -17.87 15.49
N MET A 41 -2.65 -19.15 15.68
CA MET A 41 -3.50 -20.25 15.28
C MET A 41 -3.64 -21.24 16.44
N PHE A 42 -4.87 -21.63 16.70
CA PHE A 42 -5.23 -22.60 17.74
C PHE A 42 -6.09 -23.69 17.13
N ASP A 43 -5.63 -24.93 17.19
CA ASP A 43 -6.36 -26.11 16.75
C ASP A 43 -6.79 -26.94 17.95
N THR A 44 -8.07 -27.29 17.99
CA THR A 44 -8.65 -28.15 19.02
C THR A 44 -9.32 -29.35 18.36
N TYR A 45 -8.84 -30.55 18.67
CA TYR A 45 -9.43 -31.80 18.17
C TYR A 45 -10.32 -32.45 19.23
N ILE A 46 -11.57 -32.70 18.86
CA ILE A 46 -12.56 -33.37 19.69
C ILE A 46 -12.69 -34.82 19.18
N GLN A 47 -11.96 -35.74 19.81
CA GLN A 47 -11.89 -37.15 19.39
C GLN A 47 -13.28 -37.83 19.25
N ARG A 48 -14.17 -37.64 20.26
CA ARG A 48 -15.51 -38.28 20.28
C ARG A 48 -16.36 -37.94 19.04
N LEU A 49 -16.12 -36.76 18.44
CA LEU A 49 -16.90 -36.27 17.30
C LEU A 49 -16.13 -36.32 15.99
N GLY A 50 -14.84 -36.60 16.01
CA GLY A 50 -13.94 -36.49 14.85
C GLY A 50 -13.94 -35.08 14.27
N LEU A 51 -14.07 -34.07 15.12
CA LEU A 51 -14.10 -32.64 14.77
C LEU A 51 -12.81 -31.95 15.14
N THR A 52 -12.31 -31.14 14.22
CA THR A 52 -11.23 -30.19 14.47
C THR A 52 -11.76 -28.77 14.34
N PHE A 53 -11.56 -27.96 15.37
CA PHE A 53 -11.80 -26.52 15.34
C PHE A 53 -10.47 -25.80 15.23
N SER A 54 -10.32 -24.97 14.20
CA SER A 54 -9.17 -24.10 13.98
C SER A 54 -9.62 -22.66 14.12
N THR A 55 -9.05 -21.93 15.06
CA THR A 55 -9.26 -20.49 15.24
C THR A 55 -7.97 -19.78 14.88
N SER A 56 -8.02 -18.78 14.03
CA SER A 56 -6.85 -17.93 13.73
C SER A 56 -7.16 -16.45 13.98
N ALA A 57 -6.20 -15.77 14.56
CA ALA A 57 -6.22 -14.32 14.76
C ALA A 57 -5.08 -13.70 13.96
N GLN A 58 -5.41 -12.86 12.99
CA GLN A 58 -4.47 -12.12 12.16
C GLN A 58 -4.39 -10.70 12.71
N CYS A 59 -3.28 -10.37 13.33
CA CYS A 59 -3.06 -9.07 13.96
C CYS A 59 -2.08 -8.25 13.14
N THR A 60 -2.47 -7.05 12.75
CA THR A 60 -1.55 -6.01 12.29
C THR A 60 -1.39 -5.00 13.41
N TRP A 61 -0.18 -4.89 13.96
CA TRP A 61 0.10 -4.00 15.08
C TRP A 61 0.26 -2.56 14.62
N TYR A 62 0.94 -2.39 13.49
CA TYR A 62 1.05 -1.10 12.83
C TYR A 62 1.52 -1.28 11.38
N THR A 63 1.18 -0.31 10.55
CA THR A 63 1.79 -0.11 9.23
C THR A 63 2.20 1.34 9.12
N ASN A 64 3.49 1.57 8.90
CA ASN A 64 4.06 2.88 8.68
C ASN A 64 4.43 3.05 7.20
N ARG A 65 4.20 4.23 6.68
CA ARG A 65 4.62 4.62 5.34
C ARG A 65 5.04 6.07 5.30
N ARG A 66 6.13 6.38 4.62
CA ARG A 66 6.53 7.76 4.28
C ARG A 66 7.20 7.80 2.92
N ASN A 67 7.07 8.92 2.24
CA ASN A 67 7.87 9.20 1.06
C ASN A 67 9.24 9.69 1.52
N LEU A 68 10.30 9.23 0.86
CA LEU A 68 11.66 9.72 1.11
C LEU A 68 11.79 11.13 0.56
N TRP A 69 12.64 11.92 1.21
CA TRP A 69 12.82 13.31 0.84
C TRP A 69 13.39 13.49 -0.55
N ASN A 70 12.86 14.48 -1.26
CA ASN A 70 13.28 14.88 -2.59
C ASN A 70 13.15 16.40 -2.70
N ASN A 71 14.09 17.03 -3.38
CA ASN A 71 14.08 18.46 -3.62
C ASN A 71 13.12 18.91 -4.73
N GLY A 72 12.57 17.96 -5.52
CA GLY A 72 11.67 18.24 -6.64
C GLY A 72 12.33 18.94 -7.84
N VAL A 73 13.65 19.05 -7.86
CA VAL A 73 14.39 19.74 -8.92
C VAL A 73 14.86 18.70 -9.95
N PRO A 74 14.58 18.91 -11.25
CA PRO A 74 15.09 18.01 -12.28
C PRO A 74 16.62 18.15 -12.41
N VAL A 75 17.28 17.08 -12.85
CA VAL A 75 18.72 17.07 -13.18
C VAL A 75 18.94 17.66 -14.55
N SER A 76 18.03 17.37 -15.48
CA SER A 76 18.05 17.86 -16.85
C SER A 76 16.63 17.93 -17.40
N TYR A 77 16.48 18.54 -18.56
CA TYR A 77 15.22 18.56 -19.29
C TYR A 77 15.45 18.39 -20.78
N ILE A 78 14.46 17.87 -21.47
CA ILE A 78 14.42 17.75 -22.93
C ILE A 78 13.45 18.81 -23.45
N ASP A 79 13.90 19.58 -24.42
CA ASP A 79 13.10 20.63 -25.06
C ASP A 79 12.24 20.08 -26.22
N GLN A 80 11.55 20.99 -26.93
CA GLN A 80 10.69 20.61 -28.02
C GLN A 80 11.44 20.12 -29.27
N SER A 81 12.72 20.42 -29.39
CA SER A 81 13.58 19.91 -30.45
C SER A 81 14.09 18.49 -30.19
N GLY A 82 13.91 18.02 -28.94
CA GLY A 82 14.42 16.73 -28.46
C GLY A 82 15.84 16.83 -27.92
N GLU A 83 16.38 18.02 -27.74
CA GLU A 83 17.72 18.25 -27.18
C GLU A 83 17.66 18.22 -25.65
N THR A 84 18.66 17.59 -25.03
CA THR A 84 18.77 17.48 -23.57
C THR A 84 19.69 18.55 -23.02
N HIS A 85 19.16 19.33 -22.08
CA HIS A 85 19.86 20.41 -21.40
C HIS A 85 19.99 20.12 -19.89
N PRO A 86 21.14 20.41 -19.26
CA PRO A 86 21.27 20.32 -17.80
C PRO A 86 20.38 21.42 -17.15
N PHE A 87 19.65 21.05 -16.08
CA PHE A 87 18.87 22.00 -15.32
C PHE A 87 19.75 22.70 -14.28
N ARG A 88 19.83 24.03 -14.32
CA ARG A 88 20.67 24.86 -13.47
C ARG A 88 19.85 25.61 -12.43
N GLU A 89 20.49 26.17 -11.39
CA GLU A 89 19.82 26.98 -10.35
C GLU A 89 19.10 28.20 -10.93
N GLU A 90 19.68 28.84 -11.94
CA GLU A 90 19.07 29.97 -12.67
C GLU A 90 17.77 29.63 -13.41
N ASP A 91 17.63 28.35 -13.84
CA ASP A 91 16.45 27.85 -14.57
C ASP A 91 15.22 27.76 -13.66
N LYS A 92 15.38 27.73 -12.36
CA LYS A 92 14.29 27.81 -11.38
C LYS A 92 13.45 29.09 -11.52
N ASN A 93 14.08 30.17 -11.95
CA ASN A 93 13.43 31.46 -12.14
C ASN A 93 12.99 31.70 -13.61
N ASN A 94 13.33 30.79 -14.52
CA ASN A 94 12.91 30.89 -15.91
C ASN A 94 11.43 30.53 -16.05
N ILE A 95 10.64 31.45 -16.58
CA ILE A 95 9.19 31.31 -16.76
C ILE A 95 8.85 30.03 -17.55
N GLN A 96 9.69 29.63 -18.51
CA GLN A 96 9.49 28.45 -19.33
C GLN A 96 9.79 27.14 -18.59
N LEU A 97 10.68 27.14 -17.59
CA LEU A 97 11.21 25.94 -16.94
C LEU A 97 10.79 25.80 -15.47
N GLN A 98 10.37 26.89 -14.80
CA GLN A 98 9.99 26.87 -13.39
C GLN A 98 8.89 25.85 -13.05
N HIS A 99 8.02 25.52 -14.01
CA HIS A 99 6.96 24.53 -13.82
C HIS A 99 7.47 23.09 -13.77
N LEU A 100 8.73 22.84 -14.17
CA LEU A 100 9.38 21.56 -14.02
C LEU A 100 9.82 21.30 -12.57
N VAL A 101 9.94 22.34 -11.75
CA VAL A 101 10.26 22.17 -10.32
C VAL A 101 9.01 21.74 -9.57
N GLU A 102 9.04 20.50 -9.05
CA GLU A 102 7.94 19.97 -8.26
C GLU A 102 7.89 20.61 -6.88
N LYS A 103 6.70 21.05 -6.48
CA LYS A 103 6.47 21.63 -5.15
C LYS A 103 5.72 20.60 -4.29
N TYR A 104 6.37 20.16 -3.24
CA TYR A 104 5.76 19.26 -2.27
C TYR A 104 5.11 20.04 -1.12
N SER A 105 3.97 19.53 -0.62
CA SER A 105 3.39 20.05 0.60
C SER A 105 4.28 19.68 1.80
N ALA A 106 4.20 20.45 2.89
CA ALA A 106 4.94 20.15 4.12
C ALA A 106 4.65 18.73 4.66
N THR A 107 3.44 18.23 4.42
CA THR A 107 2.99 16.92 4.90
C THR A 107 3.34 15.75 3.96
N TYR A 108 3.92 16.02 2.78
CA TYR A 108 4.18 14.98 1.78
C TYR A 108 5.18 13.91 2.26
N PHE A 109 6.20 14.34 3.03
CA PHE A 109 7.25 13.47 3.56
C PHE A 109 6.99 12.98 4.98
N GLU A 110 5.86 13.39 5.59
CA GLU A 110 5.48 12.93 6.92
C GLU A 110 5.15 11.44 6.93
N ARG A 111 5.55 10.79 8.02
CA ARG A 111 5.20 9.40 8.27
C ARG A 111 3.70 9.29 8.55
N THR A 112 3.06 8.38 7.84
CA THR A 112 1.68 7.97 8.10
C THR A 112 1.69 6.63 8.83
N THR A 113 0.93 6.52 9.93
CA THR A 113 0.82 5.31 10.72
C THR A 113 -0.62 4.85 10.76
N VAL A 114 -0.86 3.61 10.32
CA VAL A 114 -2.11 2.89 10.54
C VAL A 114 -1.92 2.05 11.79
N PRO A 115 -2.70 2.28 12.86
CA PRO A 115 -2.55 1.56 14.12
C PRO A 115 -3.16 0.16 14.03
N PHE A 116 -3.10 -0.55 15.15
CA PHE A 116 -3.60 -1.90 15.34
C PHE A 116 -4.95 -2.18 14.69
N TYR A 117 -5.05 -3.38 14.09
CA TYR A 117 -6.31 -4.03 13.72
C TYR A 117 -6.16 -5.55 13.72
N MET A 118 -7.27 -6.27 13.83
CA MET A 118 -7.26 -7.71 13.94
C MET A 118 -8.49 -8.33 13.29
N ASP A 119 -8.27 -9.45 12.60
CA ASP A 119 -9.31 -10.34 12.09
C ASP A 119 -9.26 -11.69 12.80
N ILE A 120 -10.42 -12.20 13.18
CA ILE A 120 -10.56 -13.53 13.74
C ILE A 120 -11.33 -14.41 12.75
N ASN A 121 -10.74 -15.56 12.42
CA ASN A 121 -11.30 -16.55 11.53
C ASN A 121 -11.55 -17.86 12.28
N LEU A 122 -12.56 -18.61 11.84
CA LEU A 122 -12.91 -19.92 12.40
C LEU A 122 -13.07 -20.93 11.28
N LYS A 123 -12.52 -22.14 11.49
CA LYS A 123 -12.73 -23.31 10.62
C LYS A 123 -13.14 -24.50 11.50
N ALA A 124 -14.17 -25.21 11.09
CA ALA A 124 -14.57 -26.48 11.68
C ALA A 124 -14.48 -27.56 10.60
N SER A 125 -13.68 -28.59 10.84
CA SER A 125 -13.54 -29.72 9.91
C SER A 125 -13.91 -31.03 10.55
N LYS A 126 -14.55 -31.90 9.77
CA LYS A 126 -14.98 -33.24 10.19
C LYS A 126 -14.54 -34.29 9.19
N ARG A 127 -13.85 -35.30 9.70
CA ARG A 127 -13.57 -36.51 8.93
C ARG A 127 -14.72 -37.51 9.08
N ILE A 128 -15.27 -37.95 7.96
CA ILE A 128 -16.34 -38.94 7.89
C ILE A 128 -15.78 -40.20 7.23
N GLY A 129 -15.56 -41.23 8.04
CA GLY A 129 -14.91 -42.46 7.57
C GLY A 129 -13.47 -42.22 7.10
N LYS A 130 -13.04 -42.98 6.10
CA LYS A 130 -11.67 -42.88 5.54
C LYS A 130 -11.58 -41.97 4.31
N TYR A 131 -12.73 -41.63 3.72
CA TYR A 131 -12.79 -41.11 2.36
C TYR A 131 -13.27 -39.64 2.27
N LEU A 132 -13.95 -39.11 3.29
CA LEU A 132 -14.56 -37.80 3.22
C LEU A 132 -14.07 -36.91 4.33
N ASN A 133 -13.61 -35.70 3.97
CA ASN A 133 -13.35 -34.61 4.90
C ASN A 133 -14.19 -33.39 4.49
N LEU A 134 -15.02 -32.93 5.41
CA LEU A 134 -15.83 -31.71 5.25
C LEU A 134 -15.27 -30.61 6.15
N ALA A 135 -15.15 -29.40 5.61
CA ALA A 135 -14.77 -28.24 6.39
C ALA A 135 -15.70 -27.06 6.10
N PHE A 136 -16.12 -26.38 7.15
CA PHE A 136 -16.81 -25.10 7.10
C PHE A 136 -15.88 -24.04 7.67
N TYR A 137 -15.84 -22.90 7.04
CA TYR A 137 -15.02 -21.78 7.54
C TYR A 137 -15.78 -20.45 7.48
N VAL A 138 -15.45 -19.62 8.43
CA VAL A 138 -15.90 -18.23 8.52
C VAL A 138 -14.65 -17.37 8.61
N ASN A 139 -14.39 -16.60 7.58
CA ASN A 139 -13.36 -15.59 7.60
C ASN A 139 -13.95 -14.28 8.10
N ARG A 140 -13.19 -13.55 8.89
CA ARG A 140 -13.63 -12.30 9.52
C ARG A 140 -14.88 -12.48 10.38
N LEU A 141 -14.92 -13.56 11.17
CA LEU A 141 -15.99 -13.80 12.15
C LEU A 141 -16.11 -12.61 13.09
N LEU A 142 -14.98 -12.05 13.50
CA LEU A 142 -14.87 -10.81 14.25
C LEU A 142 -13.72 -9.98 13.64
N GLY A 143 -13.97 -8.70 13.41
CA GLY A 143 -12.99 -7.73 13.00
C GLY A 143 -12.90 -6.59 14.00
N ILE A 144 -11.69 -6.28 14.46
CA ILE A 144 -11.41 -5.14 15.34
C ILE A 144 -10.63 -4.11 14.55
N TYR A 145 -11.27 -2.99 14.24
CA TYR A 145 -10.73 -1.91 13.41
C TYR A 145 -10.96 -0.56 14.09
N PRO A 146 -10.16 -0.19 15.10
CA PRO A 146 -10.30 1.09 15.77
C PRO A 146 -10.13 2.26 14.80
N ASP A 147 -10.97 3.28 14.93
CA ASP A 147 -10.79 4.53 14.24
C ASP A 147 -9.46 5.19 14.67
N TYR A 148 -8.85 5.95 13.80
CA TYR A 148 -7.62 6.66 14.10
C TYR A 148 -7.59 8.02 13.42
N THR A 149 -6.73 8.90 13.89
CA THR A 149 -6.56 10.23 13.30
C THR A 149 -5.30 10.27 12.46
N LEU A 150 -5.43 10.69 11.20
CA LEU A 150 -4.33 10.90 10.28
C LEU A 150 -4.30 12.37 9.87
N ARG A 151 -3.22 13.07 10.18
CA ARG A 151 -3.05 14.50 9.86
C ARG A 151 -4.24 15.36 10.31
N GLY A 152 -4.74 15.12 11.51
CA GLY A 152 -5.91 15.82 12.06
C GLY A 152 -7.27 15.39 11.52
N VAL A 153 -7.32 14.46 10.56
CA VAL A 153 -8.57 13.94 9.97
C VAL A 153 -8.88 12.57 10.55
N LEU A 154 -10.09 12.40 11.08
CA LEU A 154 -10.57 11.12 11.59
C LEU A 154 -10.75 10.13 10.43
N GLN A 155 -10.04 9.01 10.51
CA GLN A 155 -10.16 7.87 9.62
C GLN A 155 -11.07 6.84 10.28
N ARG A 156 -12.30 6.75 9.80
CA ARG A 156 -13.23 5.70 10.25
C ARG A 156 -12.92 4.41 9.53
N ARG A 157 -12.93 3.31 10.29
CA ARG A 157 -12.65 1.98 9.79
C ARG A 157 -13.83 1.07 10.07
N THR A 158 -14.24 0.35 9.04
CA THR A 158 -15.34 -0.61 9.15
C THR A 158 -14.80 -1.99 8.85
N SER A 159 -15.17 -2.98 9.68
CA SER A 159 -14.91 -4.38 9.36
C SER A 159 -15.65 -4.75 8.07
N GLU A 160 -15.00 -5.48 7.20
CA GLU A 160 -15.69 -6.10 6.07
C GLU A 160 -16.63 -7.21 6.58
N SER A 161 -17.67 -7.51 5.81
CA SER A 161 -18.64 -8.55 6.17
C SER A 161 -17.96 -9.92 6.29
N PRO A 162 -18.41 -10.79 7.22
CA PRO A 162 -17.95 -12.15 7.32
C PRO A 162 -18.16 -12.91 6.01
N TYR A 163 -17.19 -13.71 5.64
CA TYR A 163 -17.25 -14.60 4.49
C TYR A 163 -17.35 -16.05 4.94
N PHE A 164 -18.34 -16.76 4.43
CA PHE A 164 -18.61 -18.18 4.74
C PHE A 164 -18.24 -19.05 3.56
N GLY A 165 -17.66 -20.20 3.82
CA GLY A 165 -17.36 -21.18 2.79
C GLY A 165 -17.37 -22.61 3.31
N MET A 166 -17.43 -23.55 2.36
CA MET A 166 -17.38 -24.97 2.61
C MET A 166 -16.38 -25.62 1.66
N GLU A 167 -15.64 -26.56 2.19
CA GLU A 167 -14.67 -27.38 1.45
C GLU A 167 -15.00 -28.86 1.66
N MET A 168 -14.96 -29.62 0.60
CA MET A 168 -15.17 -31.07 0.62
C MET A 168 -14.01 -31.77 -0.10
N ASN A 169 -13.30 -32.62 0.62
CA ASN A 169 -12.21 -33.44 0.08
C ASN A 169 -12.58 -34.91 0.10
N LEU A 170 -12.51 -35.57 -1.07
CA LEU A 170 -12.72 -37.01 -1.25
C LEU A 170 -11.36 -37.65 -1.54
N THR A 171 -11.06 -38.73 -0.81
CA THR A 171 -9.85 -39.53 -1.01
C THR A 171 -10.31 -40.94 -1.46
N PHE A 172 -9.85 -41.39 -2.60
CA PHE A 172 -10.18 -42.70 -3.18
C PHE A 172 -9.07 -43.72 -2.94
#